data_1e42887531de1c77c3ee92e72010a4fe
#
_entry.id   1e42887531de1c77c3ee92e72010a4fe
#
_cell.length_a   1.000
_cell.length_b   1.000
_cell.length_c   1.000
_cell.angle_alpha   90.00
_cell.angle_beta   90.00
_cell.angle_gamma   90.00
#
_symmetry.space_group_name_H-M   'P 1'
#
loop_
_entity.id
_entity.type
_entity.pdbx_description
1 polymer ?
#
loop_
_entity_poly.entity_id
_entity_poly.type
_entity_poly.pdbx_seq_one_letter_code
_entity_poly.pdbx_strand_id
1 'polypeptide(L)'
;MINSSIHTVELYKRVCYSDQLALSRTMKRLGVPSYSKGHGFVYVLEGRESTGITSMGLFSHYSKALGYNVDFHLEIALNPMHAVCDTAQKNAKAISPDLLPDALAAVLFSADQMFRLDLLDDVSLSRVDFCTDLKFDRQEQADEYIRLLKKVPCKRVLREVLHWDSTQRRWVPYSESKLVRCGSYEFQIYPKQPQMLTRGLSGAEYAKGVVRIELRAGLKKLKSLHYKYAALLNPCENWCQELMVMAGLSGKIIEGMMIDMLGTGDFYPMKTILQKIDASGFYACTKQQMKRVLDYFPLHSSGEDALKHLGLSQKQWREVGNHFSKN
;
A
#
# COMPACT_ATOMS: atom_id res chain seq x y z
N MET A 1 3.37 -14.75 15.64
CA MET A 1 2.14 -14.09 15.14
C MET A 1 2.56 -12.88 14.32
N ILE A 2 2.06 -12.74 13.11
CA ILE A 2 2.31 -11.58 12.27
C ILE A 2 1.44 -10.46 12.82
N ASN A 3 2.03 -9.42 13.38
CA ASN A 3 1.30 -8.25 13.87
C ASN A 3 0.83 -7.44 12.66
N SER A 4 -0.42 -7.56 12.35
CA SER A 4 -1.06 -6.85 11.26
C SER A 4 -1.74 -5.59 11.78
N SER A 5 -1.75 -4.54 11.00
CA SER A 5 -2.10 -3.19 11.42
C SER A 5 -2.63 -2.34 10.26
N ILE A 6 -3.05 -1.14 10.57
CA ILE A 6 -3.43 -0.11 9.60
C ILE A 6 -2.41 1.03 9.66
N HIS A 7 -2.04 1.57 8.50
CA HIS A 7 -1.10 2.69 8.41
C HIS A 7 -1.80 4.00 8.06
N THR A 8 -2.54 4.02 6.96
CA THR A 8 -3.22 5.23 6.46
C THR A 8 -4.67 4.89 6.14
N VAL A 9 -5.54 5.85 6.37
CA VAL A 9 -6.96 5.79 6.04
C VAL A 9 -7.32 7.05 5.26
N GLU A 10 -8.07 6.90 4.17
CA GLU A 10 -8.66 8.03 3.47
C GLU A 10 -10.18 7.94 3.57
N LEU A 11 -10.77 9.06 3.95
CA LEU A 11 -12.22 9.25 4.07
C LEU A 11 -12.71 10.13 2.94
N TYR A 12 -13.93 9.91 2.52
CA TYR A 12 -14.62 10.69 1.51
C TYR A 12 -15.96 11.18 2.02
N LYS A 13 -16.28 12.45 1.79
CA LYS A 13 -17.58 13.05 2.09
C LYS A 13 -18.03 13.95 0.95
N ARG A 14 -19.28 13.84 0.55
CA ARG A 14 -19.92 14.89 -0.27
C ARG A 14 -20.26 16.06 0.61
N VAL A 15 -19.96 17.26 0.15
CA VAL A 15 -20.21 18.51 0.87
C VAL A 15 -20.92 19.49 -0.04
N CYS A 16 -21.62 20.45 0.53
CA CYS A 16 -22.13 21.55 -0.26
C CYS A 16 -21.05 22.62 -0.51
N TYR A 17 -21.27 23.52 -1.44
CA TYR A 17 -20.33 24.61 -1.74
C TYR A 17 -20.05 25.51 -0.53
N SER A 18 -21.07 25.81 0.27
CA SER A 18 -20.92 26.63 1.50
C SER A 18 -19.98 25.97 2.50
N ASP A 19 -20.07 24.66 2.70
CA ASP A 19 -19.22 23.92 3.62
C ASP A 19 -17.78 23.89 3.12
N GLN A 20 -17.59 23.65 1.81
CA GLN A 20 -16.26 23.70 1.20
C GLN A 20 -15.60 25.07 1.38
N LEU A 21 -16.39 26.15 1.19
CA LEU A 21 -15.89 27.51 1.36
C LEU A 21 -15.55 27.82 2.84
N ALA A 22 -16.39 27.37 3.77
CA ALA A 22 -16.15 27.53 5.22
C ALA A 22 -14.87 26.79 5.64
N LEU A 23 -14.68 25.54 5.22
CA LEU A 23 -13.47 24.75 5.46
C LEU A 23 -12.23 25.43 4.88
N SER A 24 -12.30 25.90 3.62
CA SER A 24 -11.19 26.60 2.98
C SER A 24 -10.79 27.87 3.75
N ARG A 25 -11.76 28.66 4.22
CA ARG A 25 -11.51 29.85 5.06
C ARG A 25 -10.87 29.48 6.41
N THR A 26 -11.35 28.41 7.04
CA THR A 26 -10.78 27.90 8.30
C THR A 26 -9.33 27.48 8.10
N MET A 27 -9.01 26.70 7.04
CA MET A 27 -7.65 26.29 6.74
C MET A 27 -6.71 27.47 6.50
N LYS A 28 -7.16 28.48 5.75
CA LYS A 28 -6.39 29.72 5.51
C LYS A 28 -6.15 30.49 6.81
N ARG A 29 -7.17 30.62 7.66
CA ARG A 29 -7.06 31.29 8.98
C ARG A 29 -6.05 30.56 9.89
N LEU A 30 -6.03 29.25 9.84
CA LEU A 30 -5.07 28.42 10.59
C LEU A 30 -3.65 28.45 9.96
N GLY A 31 -3.46 29.09 8.82
CA GLY A 31 -2.18 29.13 8.12
C GLY A 31 -1.72 27.76 7.64
N VAL A 32 -2.65 26.89 7.23
CA VAL A 32 -2.32 25.55 6.75
C VAL A 32 -1.74 25.65 5.34
N PRO A 33 -0.54 25.09 5.07
CA PRO A 33 0.01 25.05 3.72
C PRO A 33 -0.91 24.28 2.78
N SER A 34 -1.01 24.76 1.54
CA SER A 34 -1.84 24.10 0.52
C SER A 34 -1.17 24.10 -0.86
N TYR A 35 -1.54 23.15 -1.69
CA TYR A 35 -1.18 23.10 -3.10
C TYR A 35 -2.38 22.71 -3.97
N SER A 36 -2.36 23.11 -5.23
CA SER A 36 -3.40 22.75 -6.20
C SER A 36 -3.25 21.30 -6.66
N LYS A 37 -4.36 20.57 -6.75
CA LYS A 37 -4.41 19.20 -7.29
C LYS A 37 -5.70 19.03 -8.09
N GLY A 38 -5.57 18.89 -9.42
CA GLY A 38 -6.75 18.80 -10.29
C GLY A 38 -7.66 20.02 -10.16
N HIS A 39 -8.94 19.80 -9.91
CA HIS A 39 -9.95 20.86 -9.70
C HIS A 39 -10.17 21.18 -8.21
N GLY A 40 -9.12 21.15 -7.41
CA GLY A 40 -9.21 21.42 -5.98
C GLY A 40 -7.89 21.79 -5.34
N PHE A 41 -7.91 21.86 -4.01
CA PHE A 41 -6.77 22.18 -3.17
C PHE A 41 -6.59 21.10 -2.12
N VAL A 42 -5.34 20.75 -1.85
CA VAL A 42 -4.96 19.87 -0.74
C VAL A 42 -4.25 20.71 0.31
N TYR A 43 -4.76 20.69 1.53
CA TYR A 43 -4.17 21.28 2.71
C TYR A 43 -3.35 20.23 3.44
N VAL A 44 -2.09 20.54 3.74
CA VAL A 44 -1.15 19.63 4.40
C VAL A 44 -1.16 19.92 5.90
N LEU A 45 -1.65 18.96 6.67
CA LEU A 45 -1.76 19.03 8.13
C LEU A 45 -0.65 18.24 8.84
N GLU A 46 0.17 17.55 8.06
CA GLU A 46 1.31 16.78 8.55
C GLU A 46 2.28 17.70 9.32
N GLY A 47 2.67 17.28 10.52
CA GLY A 47 3.49 18.12 11.42
C GLY A 47 2.70 19.04 12.35
N ARG A 48 1.38 19.17 12.20
CA ARG A 48 0.50 19.74 13.23
C ARG A 48 0.11 18.62 14.17
N GLU A 49 0.85 18.56 15.25
CA GLU A 49 0.95 17.44 16.18
C GLU A 49 -0.38 16.98 16.77
N SER A 50 -0.47 15.69 17.04
CA SER A 50 -1.53 14.97 17.76
C SER A 50 -2.92 14.86 17.10
N THR A 51 -3.17 15.39 15.91
CA THR A 51 -4.51 15.28 15.32
C THR A 51 -4.76 13.96 14.60
N GLY A 52 -3.72 13.26 14.17
CA GLY A 52 -3.82 12.10 13.29
C GLY A 52 -4.29 12.42 11.85
N ILE A 53 -4.73 13.66 11.59
CA ILE A 53 -5.12 14.12 10.25
C ILE A 53 -3.87 14.61 9.52
N THR A 54 -3.51 13.97 8.40
CA THR A 54 -2.30 14.30 7.64
C THR A 54 -2.57 15.28 6.50
N SER A 55 -3.74 15.17 5.88
CA SER A 55 -4.14 16.12 4.83
C SER A 55 -5.65 16.18 4.67
N MET A 56 -6.11 17.27 4.07
CA MET A 56 -7.50 17.49 3.69
C MET A 56 -7.58 18.04 2.28
N GLY A 57 -8.26 17.34 1.40
CA GLY A 57 -8.49 17.76 0.02
C GLY A 57 -9.91 18.27 -0.18
N LEU A 58 -10.04 19.46 -0.76
CA LEU A 58 -11.32 20.05 -1.15
C LEU A 58 -11.40 20.05 -2.68
N PHE A 59 -12.29 19.26 -3.25
CA PHE A 59 -12.39 19.05 -4.68
C PHE A 59 -13.78 19.36 -5.21
N SER A 60 -13.84 19.63 -6.52
CA SER A 60 -15.08 19.77 -7.27
C SER A 60 -14.92 19.16 -8.65
N HIS A 61 -16.03 18.78 -9.27
CA HIS A 61 -16.05 18.35 -10.66
C HIS A 61 -16.56 19.49 -11.54
N TYR A 62 -15.80 19.85 -12.59
CA TYR A 62 -16.27 20.82 -13.56
C TYR A 62 -17.22 20.16 -14.57
N SER A 63 -18.49 20.57 -14.58
CA SER A 63 -19.46 20.13 -15.58
C SER A 63 -19.37 20.98 -16.84
N LYS A 64 -18.93 20.39 -17.94
CA LYS A 64 -18.91 21.08 -19.26
C LYS A 64 -20.31 21.47 -19.73
N ALA A 65 -21.33 20.67 -19.38
CA ALA A 65 -22.71 20.93 -19.77
C ALA A 65 -23.31 22.15 -19.05
N LEU A 66 -22.91 22.39 -17.81
CA LEU A 66 -23.44 23.45 -16.96
C LEU A 66 -22.52 24.68 -16.93
N GLY A 67 -21.26 24.56 -17.34
CA GLY A 67 -20.29 25.65 -17.35
C GLY A 67 -19.76 26.05 -15.96
N TYR A 68 -20.01 25.25 -14.91
CA TYR A 68 -19.54 25.51 -13.55
C TYR A 68 -19.19 24.22 -12.78
N ASN A 69 -18.53 24.40 -11.62
CA ASN A 69 -18.17 23.30 -10.77
C ASN A 69 -19.39 22.72 -10.03
N VAL A 70 -19.46 21.39 -10.02
CA VAL A 70 -20.49 20.59 -9.34
C VAL A 70 -19.81 19.48 -8.53
N ASP A 71 -20.59 18.69 -7.80
CA ASP A 71 -20.12 17.52 -7.04
C ASP A 71 -18.96 17.84 -6.11
N PHE A 72 -19.16 18.82 -5.23
CA PHE A 72 -18.17 19.18 -4.23
C PHE A 72 -17.96 18.04 -3.24
N HIS A 73 -16.69 17.72 -2.98
CA HIS A 73 -16.35 16.67 -2.03
C HIS A 73 -15.08 16.97 -1.25
N LEU A 74 -14.98 16.30 -0.14
CA LEU A 74 -13.89 16.35 0.82
C LEU A 74 -13.20 14.98 0.84
N GLU A 75 -11.87 14.99 0.76
CA GLU A 75 -11.02 13.84 1.01
C GLU A 75 -10.19 14.13 2.26
N ILE A 76 -10.20 13.24 3.24
CA ILE A 76 -9.43 13.39 4.48
C ILE A 76 -8.49 12.21 4.60
N ALA A 77 -7.18 12.47 4.67
CA ALA A 77 -6.21 11.43 4.95
C ALA A 77 -5.84 11.43 6.43
N LEU A 78 -5.90 10.25 7.03
CA LEU A 78 -5.59 9.99 8.43
C LEU A 78 -4.39 9.06 8.54
N ASN A 79 -3.52 9.33 9.52
CA ASN A 79 -2.60 8.35 10.08
C ASN A 79 -2.92 8.21 11.58
N PRO A 80 -3.70 7.19 11.97
CA PRO A 80 -4.16 7.07 13.35
C PRO A 80 -3.01 6.96 14.36
N MET A 81 -1.86 6.42 13.98
CA MET A 81 -0.68 6.32 14.85
C MET A 81 -0.18 7.71 15.31
N HIS A 82 -0.35 8.74 14.47
CA HIS A 82 0.06 10.10 14.81
C HIS A 82 -0.82 10.73 15.91
N ALA A 83 -2.03 10.23 16.13
CA ALA A 83 -2.93 10.72 17.16
C ALA A 83 -2.58 10.21 18.58
N VAL A 84 -1.89 9.09 18.69
CA VAL A 84 -1.60 8.43 19.99
C VAL A 84 -0.10 8.28 20.29
N CYS A 85 0.77 8.73 19.41
CA CYS A 85 2.22 8.59 19.57
C CYS A 85 2.94 9.91 19.30
N ASP A 86 3.48 10.53 20.35
CA ASP A 86 4.20 11.82 20.27
C ASP A 86 5.69 11.65 19.93
N THR A 87 6.18 10.41 19.93
CA THR A 87 7.59 10.13 19.67
C THR A 87 7.88 9.93 18.19
N ALA A 88 9.17 9.99 17.81
CA ALA A 88 9.62 9.69 16.45
C ALA A 88 9.23 8.27 15.97
N GLN A 89 8.84 7.37 16.88
CA GLN A 89 8.33 6.03 16.54
C GLN A 89 7.05 6.05 15.70
N LYS A 90 6.25 7.13 15.77
CA LYS A 90 5.02 7.27 14.96
C LYS A 90 5.25 7.11 13.47
N ASN A 91 6.42 7.49 12.97
CA ASN A 91 6.78 7.35 11.55
C ASN A 91 7.20 5.92 11.18
N ALA A 92 7.72 5.18 12.16
CA ALA A 92 8.19 3.81 11.95
C ALA A 92 7.07 2.77 12.10
N LYS A 93 6.13 3.00 13.01
CA LYS A 93 5.08 2.04 13.38
C LYS A 93 3.77 2.30 12.63
N ALA A 94 2.97 1.25 12.51
CA ALA A 94 1.56 1.33 12.14
C ALA A 94 0.70 1.04 13.37
N ILE A 95 -0.56 1.46 13.33
CA ILE A 95 -1.48 1.30 14.47
C ILE A 95 -1.95 -0.14 14.58
N SER A 96 -1.78 -0.75 15.76
CA SER A 96 -2.35 -2.08 16.04
C SER A 96 -3.86 -2.00 16.23
N PRO A 97 -4.60 -3.10 16.02
CA PRO A 97 -6.04 -3.14 16.26
C PRO A 97 -6.43 -2.72 17.69
N ASP A 98 -5.60 -3.05 18.69
CA ASP A 98 -5.87 -2.75 20.09
C ASP A 98 -5.78 -1.25 20.43
N LEU A 99 -4.90 -0.51 19.74
CA LEU A 99 -4.72 0.94 19.93
C LEU A 99 -5.62 1.77 19.01
N LEU A 100 -6.24 1.14 18.02
CA LEU A 100 -7.04 1.86 17.02
C LEU A 100 -8.24 2.59 17.62
N PRO A 101 -9.01 2.04 18.59
CA PRO A 101 -10.13 2.75 19.21
C PRO A 101 -9.71 4.08 19.84
N ASP A 102 -8.62 4.08 20.62
CA ASP A 102 -8.10 5.29 21.27
C ASP A 102 -7.62 6.31 20.24
N ALA A 103 -6.95 5.82 19.18
CA ALA A 103 -6.49 6.68 18.09
C ALA A 103 -7.67 7.34 17.35
N LEU A 104 -8.73 6.60 17.06
CA LEU A 104 -9.93 7.16 16.42
C LEU A 104 -10.64 8.16 17.31
N ALA A 105 -10.76 7.90 18.61
CA ALA A 105 -11.32 8.85 19.56
C ALA A 105 -10.51 10.15 19.58
N ALA A 106 -9.17 10.07 19.59
CA ALA A 106 -8.30 11.23 19.53
C ALA A 106 -8.42 12.01 18.21
N VAL A 107 -8.53 11.30 17.07
CA VAL A 107 -8.78 11.93 15.75
C VAL A 107 -10.10 12.66 15.72
N LEU A 108 -11.20 12.03 16.19
CA LEU A 108 -12.53 12.63 16.23
C LEU A 108 -12.54 13.89 17.12
N PHE A 109 -11.97 13.80 18.32
CA PHE A 109 -11.85 14.93 19.23
C PHE A 109 -11.05 16.09 18.61
N SER A 110 -9.91 15.79 17.99
CA SER A 110 -9.07 16.80 17.36
C SER A 110 -9.75 17.45 16.15
N ALA A 111 -10.50 16.70 15.36
CA ALA A 111 -11.26 17.21 14.22
C ALA A 111 -12.35 18.17 14.69
N ASP A 112 -13.11 17.83 15.73
CA ASP A 112 -14.14 18.67 16.32
C ASP A 112 -13.55 20.00 16.83
N GLN A 113 -12.48 19.95 17.62
CA GLN A 113 -11.80 21.13 18.14
C GLN A 113 -11.23 22.04 17.04
N MET A 114 -10.68 21.46 15.98
CA MET A 114 -10.02 22.22 14.90
C MET A 114 -11.03 22.85 13.94
N PHE A 115 -12.08 22.12 13.59
CA PHE A 115 -12.99 22.52 12.52
C PHE A 115 -14.35 22.99 13.02
N ARG A 116 -14.73 22.67 14.25
CA ARG A 116 -16.04 22.97 14.87
C ARG A 116 -17.21 22.55 13.95
N LEU A 117 -17.09 21.41 13.31
CA LEU A 117 -18.05 20.85 12.36
C LEU A 117 -18.15 19.35 12.61
N ASP A 118 -19.31 18.77 12.36
CA ASP A 118 -19.52 17.32 12.27
C ASP A 118 -18.82 16.78 11.01
N LEU A 119 -17.51 17.11 10.91
CA LEU A 119 -16.74 16.90 9.70
C LEU A 119 -16.60 15.42 9.37
N LEU A 120 -16.47 14.60 10.40
CA LEU A 120 -16.28 13.16 10.28
C LEU A 120 -17.59 12.37 10.43
N ASP A 121 -18.72 13.05 10.52
CA ASP A 121 -20.02 12.41 10.39
C ASP A 121 -20.33 12.13 8.93
N ASP A 122 -21.08 11.07 8.66
CA ASP A 122 -21.51 10.65 7.30
C ASP A 122 -20.38 10.55 6.27
N VAL A 123 -19.16 10.29 6.72
CA VAL A 123 -18.04 9.97 5.83
C VAL A 123 -18.03 8.49 5.49
N SER A 124 -17.44 8.16 4.35
CA SER A 124 -17.19 6.78 3.92
C SER A 124 -15.70 6.51 3.75
N LEU A 125 -15.29 5.26 4.00
CA LEU A 125 -13.93 4.82 3.70
C LEU A 125 -13.72 4.81 2.19
N SER A 126 -12.72 5.56 1.71
CA SER A 126 -12.32 5.58 0.31
C SER A 126 -11.02 4.80 0.05
N ARG A 127 -10.17 4.70 1.08
CA ARG A 127 -8.94 3.90 1.06
C ARG A 127 -8.54 3.48 2.47
N VAL A 128 -8.03 2.27 2.59
CA VAL A 128 -7.38 1.75 3.80
C VAL A 128 -6.05 1.08 3.40
N ASP A 129 -4.98 1.47 4.06
CA ASP A 129 -3.66 0.88 3.89
C ASP A 129 -3.44 -0.16 5.00
N PHE A 130 -3.68 -1.42 4.68
CA PHE A 130 -3.38 -2.56 5.55
C PHE A 130 -1.89 -2.85 5.49
N CYS A 131 -1.25 -3.11 6.62
CA CYS A 131 0.16 -3.44 6.64
C CYS A 131 0.52 -4.50 7.68
N THR A 132 1.67 -5.13 7.46
CA THR A 132 2.33 -5.99 8.42
C THR A 132 3.83 -5.76 8.35
N ASP A 133 4.48 -5.81 9.49
CA ASP A 133 5.91 -5.62 9.63
C ASP A 133 6.59 -6.95 9.96
N LEU A 134 7.54 -7.35 9.11
CA LEU A 134 8.44 -8.45 9.34
C LEU A 134 9.73 -7.89 9.93
N LYS A 135 10.12 -8.36 11.12
CA LYS A 135 11.33 -7.93 11.79
C LYS A 135 12.45 -8.93 11.58
N PHE A 136 13.57 -8.45 11.08
CA PHE A 136 14.83 -9.18 10.92
C PHE A 136 15.86 -8.63 11.91
N ASP A 137 16.80 -9.47 12.34
CA ASP A 137 17.85 -9.06 13.28
C ASP A 137 18.82 -8.05 12.65
N ARG A 138 19.04 -8.14 11.35
CA ARG A 138 19.95 -7.29 10.59
C ARG A 138 19.29 -6.73 9.33
N GLN A 139 19.70 -5.53 8.95
CA GLN A 139 19.19 -4.85 7.74
C GLN A 139 19.49 -5.64 6.46
N GLU A 140 20.67 -6.26 6.38
CA GLU A 140 21.09 -7.05 5.22
C GLU A 140 20.14 -8.24 4.94
N GLN A 141 19.60 -8.86 6.01
CA GLN A 141 18.60 -9.92 5.88
C GLN A 141 17.27 -9.39 5.32
N ALA A 142 16.85 -8.20 5.77
CA ALA A 142 15.67 -7.53 5.22
C ALA A 142 15.84 -7.21 3.73
N ASP A 143 17.00 -6.71 3.34
CA ASP A 143 17.32 -6.36 1.95
C ASP A 143 17.39 -7.61 1.05
N GLU A 144 17.96 -8.70 1.57
CA GLU A 144 18.00 -9.98 0.87
C GLU A 144 16.60 -10.56 0.68
N TYR A 145 15.76 -10.50 1.70
CA TYR A 145 14.37 -10.95 1.61
C TYR A 145 13.62 -10.22 0.50
N ILE A 146 13.79 -8.89 0.40
CA ILE A 146 13.16 -8.10 -0.67
C ILE A 146 13.73 -8.50 -2.02
N ARG A 147 15.05 -8.70 -2.14
CA ARG A 147 15.66 -9.17 -3.39
C ARG A 147 15.09 -10.50 -3.86
N LEU A 148 14.82 -11.43 -2.94
CA LEU A 148 14.16 -12.70 -3.25
C LEU A 148 12.71 -12.48 -3.71
N LEU A 149 11.93 -11.66 -3.01
CA LEU A 149 10.55 -11.38 -3.38
C LEU A 149 10.42 -10.65 -4.72
N LYS A 150 11.37 -9.81 -5.09
CA LYS A 150 11.40 -9.15 -6.41
C LYS A 150 11.53 -10.14 -7.56
N LYS A 151 12.12 -11.30 -7.33
CA LYS A 151 12.27 -12.37 -8.33
C LYS A 151 10.97 -13.16 -8.55
N VAL A 152 10.02 -13.08 -7.64
CA VAL A 152 8.73 -13.76 -7.78
C VAL A 152 7.93 -13.09 -8.89
N PRO A 153 7.53 -13.83 -9.95
CA PRO A 153 6.73 -13.27 -11.03
C PRO A 153 5.36 -12.86 -10.53
N CYS A 154 4.91 -11.67 -10.93
CA CYS A 154 3.56 -11.21 -10.62
C CYS A 154 2.52 -11.95 -11.46
N LYS A 155 1.36 -12.24 -10.87
CA LYS A 155 0.20 -12.72 -11.65
C LYS A 155 -0.17 -11.71 -12.74
N ARG A 156 -0.78 -12.18 -13.83
CA ARG A 156 -1.13 -11.39 -15.03
C ARG A 156 -1.90 -10.09 -14.75
N VAL A 157 -2.73 -10.09 -13.70
CA VAL A 157 -3.54 -8.92 -13.32
C VAL A 157 -2.75 -7.85 -12.57
N LEU A 158 -1.58 -8.20 -12.05
CA LEU A 158 -0.70 -7.32 -11.31
C LEU A 158 0.38 -6.78 -12.26
N ARG A 159 0.54 -5.47 -12.28
CA ARG A 159 1.61 -4.80 -13.04
C ARG A 159 2.62 -4.24 -12.06
N GLU A 160 3.88 -4.53 -12.29
CA GLU A 160 4.96 -3.88 -11.55
C GLU A 160 4.98 -2.39 -11.89
N VAL A 161 5.09 -1.56 -10.86
CA VAL A 161 5.17 -0.11 -11.03
C VAL A 161 6.61 0.27 -11.26
N LEU A 162 6.85 0.98 -12.34
CA LEU A 162 8.16 1.48 -12.74
C LEU A 162 8.26 2.97 -12.40
N HIS A 163 9.48 3.44 -12.13
CA HIS A 163 9.80 4.86 -12.03
C HIS A 163 10.77 5.26 -13.14
N TRP A 164 10.76 6.54 -13.50
CA TRP A 164 11.70 7.06 -14.47
C TRP A 164 13.07 7.25 -13.83
N ASP A 165 14.09 6.57 -14.35
CA ASP A 165 15.49 6.78 -13.99
C ASP A 165 16.11 7.77 -14.99
N SER A 166 16.40 8.98 -14.52
CA SER A 166 16.99 10.05 -15.35
C SER A 166 18.41 9.74 -15.81
N THR A 167 19.16 8.93 -15.04
CA THR A 167 20.53 8.54 -15.36
C THR A 167 20.54 7.52 -16.50
N GLN A 168 19.68 6.52 -16.42
CA GLN A 168 19.56 5.47 -17.43
C GLN A 168 18.61 5.85 -18.56
N ARG A 169 17.89 6.98 -18.45
CA ARG A 169 16.87 7.46 -19.40
C ARG A 169 15.85 6.37 -19.78
N ARG A 170 15.39 5.61 -18.78
CA ARG A 170 14.39 4.55 -18.97
C ARG A 170 13.52 4.35 -17.75
N TRP A 171 12.39 3.69 -17.96
CA TRP A 171 11.54 3.23 -16.86
C TRP A 171 12.13 1.96 -16.24
N VAL A 172 12.37 2.00 -14.92
CA VAL A 172 12.97 0.89 -14.16
C VAL A 172 12.12 0.55 -12.94
N PRO A 173 12.15 -0.70 -12.46
CA PRO A 173 11.57 -1.05 -11.18
C PRO A 173 12.26 -0.34 -10.02
N TYR A 174 11.55 -0.10 -8.93
CA TYR A 174 12.18 0.42 -7.73
C TYR A 174 13.27 -0.53 -7.23
N SER A 175 14.48 0.00 -7.01
CA SER A 175 15.64 -0.80 -6.61
C SER A 175 15.46 -1.47 -5.25
N GLU A 176 14.82 -0.78 -4.32
CA GLU A 176 14.71 -1.17 -2.91
C GLU A 176 13.32 -1.66 -2.50
N SER A 177 12.38 -1.80 -3.43
CA SER A 177 11.02 -2.23 -3.12
C SER A 177 10.41 -3.02 -4.27
N LYS A 178 9.41 -3.84 -3.93
CA LYS A 178 8.50 -4.43 -4.92
C LYS A 178 7.16 -3.72 -4.80
N LEU A 179 6.76 -3.04 -5.85
CA LEU A 179 5.47 -2.37 -5.95
C LEU A 179 4.70 -2.93 -7.14
N VAL A 180 3.54 -3.49 -6.88
CA VAL A 180 2.64 -3.99 -7.92
C VAL A 180 1.27 -3.33 -7.79
N ARG A 181 0.63 -3.08 -8.92
CA ARG A 181 -0.67 -2.40 -8.99
C ARG A 181 -1.65 -3.18 -9.83
N CYS A 182 -2.91 -3.20 -9.41
CA CYS A 182 -4.04 -3.45 -10.29
C CYS A 182 -5.03 -2.27 -10.19
N GLY A 183 -6.11 -2.29 -10.98
CA GLY A 183 -7.05 -1.15 -11.04
C GLY A 183 -7.77 -0.77 -9.74
N SER A 184 -7.64 -1.58 -8.67
CA SER A 184 -8.38 -1.38 -7.41
C SER A 184 -7.51 -1.35 -6.16
N TYR A 185 -6.25 -1.69 -6.27
CA TYR A 185 -5.29 -1.69 -5.14
C TYR A 185 -3.85 -1.63 -5.61
N GLU A 186 -2.97 -1.23 -4.69
CA GLU A 186 -1.53 -1.34 -4.79
C GLU A 186 -1.01 -2.25 -3.68
N PHE A 187 -0.03 -3.07 -4.00
CA PHE A 187 0.64 -3.92 -3.03
C PHE A 187 2.14 -3.64 -3.06
N GLN A 188 2.69 -3.28 -1.93
CA GLN A 188 4.08 -2.86 -1.81
C GLN A 188 4.79 -3.66 -0.72
N ILE A 189 6.04 -4.05 -1.00
CA ILE A 189 6.96 -4.66 -0.03
C ILE A 189 8.25 -3.85 -0.08
N TYR A 190 8.67 -3.32 1.07
CA TYR A 190 9.82 -2.42 1.13
C TYR A 190 10.52 -2.43 2.49
N PRO A 191 11.85 -2.14 2.51
CA PRO A 191 12.58 -1.96 3.75
C PRO A 191 12.18 -0.61 4.35
N LYS A 192 11.65 -0.63 5.58
CA LYS A 192 11.06 0.58 6.19
C LYS A 192 12.12 1.62 6.54
N GLN A 193 13.29 1.22 7.05
CA GLN A 193 14.34 2.16 7.42
C GLN A 193 14.87 2.98 6.22
N PRO A 194 15.31 2.38 5.10
CA PRO A 194 15.74 3.13 3.92
C PRO A 194 14.66 4.08 3.40
N GLN A 195 13.40 3.65 3.39
CA GLN A 195 12.28 4.49 2.97
C GLN A 195 12.14 5.74 3.85
N MET A 196 12.28 5.60 5.17
CA MET A 196 12.21 6.73 6.10
C MET A 196 13.39 7.69 5.92
N LEU A 197 14.60 7.16 5.76
CA LEU A 197 15.81 7.97 5.52
C LEU A 197 15.69 8.78 4.23
N THR A 198 15.24 8.16 3.13
CA THR A 198 15.02 8.84 1.84
C THR A 198 13.99 9.97 1.94
N ARG A 199 13.01 9.84 2.83
CA ARG A 199 11.97 10.86 3.06
C ARG A 199 12.35 11.88 4.14
N GLY A 200 13.52 11.76 4.76
CA GLY A 200 13.94 12.64 5.86
C GLY A 200 13.08 12.52 7.12
N LEU A 201 12.42 11.37 7.34
CA LEU A 201 11.56 11.16 8.49
C LEU A 201 12.38 10.80 9.74
N SER A 202 12.05 11.39 10.87
CA SER A 202 12.65 11.05 12.17
C SER A 202 12.25 9.63 12.62
N GLY A 203 13.07 9.01 13.48
CA GLY A 203 12.80 7.68 14.04
C GLY A 203 13.14 6.52 13.14
N ALA A 204 13.96 6.71 12.11
CA ALA A 204 14.39 5.64 11.19
C ALA A 204 15.13 4.50 11.89
N GLU A 205 15.77 4.76 13.03
CA GLU A 205 16.43 3.77 13.87
C GLU A 205 15.48 2.69 14.42
N TYR A 206 14.22 3.06 14.67
CA TYR A 206 13.18 2.10 15.12
C TYR A 206 12.72 1.15 14.01
N ALA A 207 13.00 1.51 12.76
CA ALA A 207 12.63 0.72 11.57
C ALA A 207 13.78 -0.16 11.04
N LYS A 208 14.93 -0.22 11.75
CA LYS A 208 16.07 -1.07 11.34
C LYS A 208 15.67 -2.53 11.28
N GLY A 209 15.98 -3.20 10.16
CA GLY A 209 15.63 -4.60 9.90
C GLY A 209 14.13 -4.85 9.72
N VAL A 210 13.32 -3.81 9.52
CA VAL A 210 11.87 -3.95 9.26
C VAL A 210 11.60 -3.98 7.76
N VAL A 211 10.95 -5.04 7.29
CA VAL A 211 10.30 -5.11 5.99
C VAL A 211 8.81 -4.89 6.18
N ARG A 212 8.27 -3.84 5.59
CA ARG A 212 6.84 -3.58 5.58
C ARG A 212 6.20 -4.16 4.33
N ILE A 213 5.13 -4.92 4.55
CA ILE A 213 4.21 -5.39 3.53
C ILE A 213 2.96 -4.55 3.66
N GLU A 214 2.57 -3.85 2.60
CA GLU A 214 1.48 -2.88 2.61
C GLU A 214 0.54 -3.12 1.44
N LEU A 215 -0.76 -3.19 1.74
CA LEU A 215 -1.85 -3.25 0.76
C LEU A 215 -2.65 -1.96 0.85
N ARG A 216 -2.56 -1.11 -0.17
CA ARG A 216 -3.40 0.08 -0.35
C ARG A 216 -4.68 -0.32 -1.06
N ALA A 217 -5.72 -0.50 -0.28
CA ALA A 217 -7.04 -0.88 -0.79
C ALA A 217 -7.87 0.37 -1.09
N GLY A 218 -8.02 0.73 -2.35
CA GLY A 218 -8.94 1.79 -2.78
C GLY A 218 -10.40 1.32 -2.81
N LEU A 219 -11.31 2.23 -3.09
CA LEU A 219 -12.77 2.03 -2.99
C LEU A 219 -13.28 0.72 -3.61
N LYS A 220 -12.81 0.35 -4.81
CA LYS A 220 -13.23 -0.91 -5.46
C LYS A 220 -12.78 -2.14 -4.67
N LYS A 221 -11.58 -2.10 -4.08
CA LYS A 221 -11.07 -3.19 -3.25
C LYS A 221 -11.81 -3.25 -1.93
N LEU A 222 -12.09 -2.10 -1.31
CA LEU A 222 -12.89 -2.02 -0.08
C LEU A 222 -14.28 -2.61 -0.29
N LYS A 223 -14.98 -2.28 -1.38
CA LYS A 223 -16.26 -2.90 -1.74
C LYS A 223 -16.16 -4.43 -1.88
N SER A 224 -15.09 -4.92 -2.49
CA SER A 224 -14.84 -6.37 -2.59
C SER A 224 -14.58 -7.03 -1.24
N LEU A 225 -13.86 -6.35 -0.34
CA LEU A 225 -13.63 -6.82 1.03
C LEU A 225 -14.94 -6.78 1.83
N HIS A 226 -15.74 -5.73 1.68
CA HIS A 226 -17.04 -5.62 2.32
C HIS A 226 -17.95 -6.79 1.91
N TYR A 227 -18.01 -7.12 0.62
CA TYR A 227 -18.76 -8.28 0.14
C TYR A 227 -18.22 -9.61 0.72
N LYS A 228 -16.89 -9.77 0.73
CA LYS A 228 -16.24 -10.99 1.25
C LYS A 228 -16.48 -11.20 2.74
N TYR A 229 -16.54 -10.13 3.51
CA TYR A 229 -16.68 -10.14 4.97
C TYR A 229 -18.01 -9.54 5.43
N ALA A 230 -19.06 -9.65 4.60
CA ALA A 230 -20.36 -8.99 4.82
C ALA A 230 -20.97 -9.33 6.20
N ALA A 231 -20.84 -10.57 6.67
CA ALA A 231 -21.36 -10.98 7.98
C ALA A 231 -20.77 -10.17 9.15
N LEU A 232 -19.55 -9.65 9.01
CA LEU A 232 -18.87 -8.85 10.02
C LEU A 232 -19.01 -7.35 9.79
N LEU A 233 -19.14 -6.92 8.55
CA LEU A 233 -19.13 -5.49 8.16
C LEU A 233 -20.53 -4.90 8.03
N ASN A 234 -21.56 -5.69 7.64
CA ASN A 234 -22.93 -5.19 7.55
C ASN A 234 -23.53 -4.67 8.88
N PRO A 235 -23.16 -5.23 10.07
CA PRO A 235 -23.64 -4.69 11.33
C PRO A 235 -23.02 -3.35 11.74
N CYS A 236 -21.95 -2.89 11.05
CA CYS A 236 -21.29 -1.63 11.38
C CYS A 236 -22.18 -0.43 11.01
N GLU A 237 -22.41 0.45 11.96
CA GLU A 237 -23.26 1.63 11.83
C GLU A 237 -22.52 2.84 11.27
N ASN A 238 -21.18 2.84 11.38
CA ASN A 238 -20.34 3.96 10.95
C ASN A 238 -18.94 3.48 10.51
N TRP A 239 -18.20 4.38 9.88
CA TRP A 239 -16.88 4.11 9.35
C TRP A 239 -15.84 3.72 10.41
N CYS A 240 -15.97 4.19 11.66
CA CYS A 240 -15.06 3.80 12.75
C CYS A 240 -15.22 2.32 13.09
N GLN A 241 -16.45 1.85 13.24
CA GLN A 241 -16.75 0.44 13.47
C GLN A 241 -16.28 -0.43 12.31
N GLU A 242 -16.57 0.00 11.07
CA GLU A 242 -16.08 -0.68 9.86
C GLU A 242 -14.56 -0.79 9.85
N LEU A 243 -13.85 0.30 10.17
CA LEU A 243 -12.38 0.33 10.21
C LEU A 243 -11.82 -0.57 11.32
N MET A 244 -12.44 -0.61 12.49
CA MET A 244 -12.03 -1.52 13.58
C MET A 244 -12.17 -2.98 13.19
N VAL A 245 -13.28 -3.36 12.57
CA VAL A 245 -13.47 -4.73 12.05
C VAL A 245 -12.43 -5.05 10.97
N MET A 246 -12.19 -4.14 10.04
CA MET A 246 -11.17 -4.31 9.00
C MET A 246 -9.75 -4.43 9.58
N ALA A 247 -9.45 -3.69 10.65
CA ALA A 247 -8.17 -3.80 11.35
C ALA A 247 -7.97 -5.19 11.94
N GLY A 248 -8.97 -5.75 12.57
CA GLY A 248 -8.96 -7.14 13.08
C GLY A 248 -8.79 -8.19 11.97
N LEU A 249 -9.21 -7.86 10.73
CA LEU A 249 -9.07 -8.73 9.56
C LEU A 249 -7.77 -8.51 8.78
N SER A 250 -6.98 -7.49 9.11
CA SER A 250 -5.82 -7.04 8.30
C SER A 250 -4.83 -8.16 8.01
N GLY A 251 -4.56 -9.05 8.98
CA GLY A 251 -3.71 -10.23 8.80
C GLY A 251 -4.22 -11.17 7.71
N LYS A 252 -5.49 -11.54 7.78
CA LYS A 252 -6.13 -12.39 6.77
C LYS A 252 -6.19 -11.74 5.39
N ILE A 253 -6.34 -10.42 5.35
CA ILE A 253 -6.37 -9.65 4.10
C ILE A 253 -4.99 -9.68 3.44
N ILE A 254 -3.92 -9.39 4.20
CA ILE A 254 -2.54 -9.41 3.69
C ILE A 254 -2.11 -10.82 3.33
N GLU A 255 -2.38 -11.81 4.16
CA GLU A 255 -2.09 -13.22 3.87
C GLU A 255 -2.74 -13.67 2.56
N GLY A 256 -4.03 -13.38 2.37
CA GLY A 256 -4.72 -13.66 1.12
C GLY A 256 -4.07 -12.99 -0.08
N MET A 257 -3.59 -11.76 0.06
CA MET A 257 -2.87 -11.07 -1.01
C MET A 257 -1.48 -11.66 -1.27
N MET A 258 -0.76 -12.08 -0.23
CA MET A 258 0.52 -12.77 -0.37
C MET A 258 0.34 -14.10 -1.11
N ILE A 259 -0.66 -14.90 -0.73
CA ILE A 259 -1.03 -16.13 -1.42
C ILE A 259 -1.38 -15.85 -2.88
N ASP A 260 -2.15 -14.81 -3.12
CA ASP A 260 -2.51 -14.39 -4.49
C ASP A 260 -1.30 -13.96 -5.32
N MET A 261 -0.30 -13.35 -4.71
CA MET A 261 0.91 -12.89 -5.40
C MET A 261 1.96 -14.01 -5.56
N LEU A 262 2.23 -14.76 -4.48
CA LEU A 262 3.30 -15.75 -4.41
C LEU A 262 2.84 -17.16 -4.79
N GLY A 263 1.54 -17.43 -4.70
CA GLY A 263 0.99 -18.79 -4.77
C GLY A 263 1.05 -19.52 -3.42
N THR A 264 0.50 -20.71 -3.40
CA THR A 264 0.47 -21.60 -2.22
C THR A 264 1.56 -22.69 -2.27
N GLY A 265 2.53 -22.58 -3.20
CA GLY A 265 3.55 -23.59 -3.39
C GLY A 265 4.64 -23.56 -2.31
N ASP A 266 5.16 -24.72 -1.98
CA ASP A 266 6.36 -24.82 -1.15
C ASP A 266 7.56 -24.20 -1.90
N PHE A 267 8.39 -23.48 -1.17
CA PHE A 267 9.67 -23.02 -1.69
C PHE A 267 10.65 -24.21 -1.68
N TYR A 268 10.94 -24.71 -2.87
CA TYR A 268 11.89 -25.80 -2.98
C TYR A 268 13.35 -25.27 -2.93
N PRO A 269 14.25 -26.01 -2.24
CA PRO A 269 15.69 -25.75 -2.38
C PRO A 269 16.13 -25.80 -3.86
N MET A 270 17.10 -24.99 -4.25
CA MET A 270 17.58 -24.89 -5.64
C MET A 270 17.88 -26.28 -6.25
N LYS A 271 18.49 -27.18 -5.47
CA LYS A 271 18.77 -28.57 -5.89
C LYS A 271 17.50 -29.31 -6.31
N THR A 272 16.42 -29.16 -5.56
CA THR A 272 15.12 -29.78 -5.85
C THR A 272 14.48 -29.16 -7.09
N ILE A 273 14.59 -27.85 -7.28
CA ILE A 273 14.10 -27.16 -8.47
C ILE A 273 14.81 -27.69 -9.73
N LEU A 274 16.14 -27.80 -9.69
CA LEU A 274 16.93 -28.34 -10.81
C LEU A 274 16.54 -29.78 -11.14
N GLN A 275 16.34 -30.64 -10.14
CA GLN A 275 15.86 -32.01 -10.30
C GLN A 275 14.46 -32.06 -10.93
N LYS A 276 13.54 -31.20 -10.52
CA LYS A 276 12.19 -31.10 -11.09
C LYS A 276 12.24 -30.64 -12.56
N ILE A 277 13.13 -29.68 -12.90
CA ILE A 277 13.33 -29.27 -14.30
C ILE A 277 13.83 -30.46 -15.15
N ASP A 278 14.81 -31.21 -14.66
CA ASP A 278 15.36 -32.35 -15.37
C ASP A 278 14.34 -33.49 -15.56
N ALA A 279 13.53 -33.76 -14.55
CA ALA A 279 12.45 -34.73 -14.56
C ALA A 279 11.22 -34.29 -15.38
N SER A 280 11.10 -33.01 -15.74
CA SER A 280 9.94 -32.49 -16.46
C SER A 280 9.86 -33.02 -17.88
N GLY A 281 8.66 -33.06 -18.47
CA GLY A 281 8.43 -33.43 -19.87
C GLY A 281 8.80 -32.33 -20.88
N PHE A 282 9.50 -31.26 -20.50
CA PHE A 282 9.88 -30.18 -21.40
C PHE A 282 11.03 -30.59 -22.35
N TYR A 283 11.08 -29.95 -23.53
CA TYR A 283 12.18 -30.10 -24.44
C TYR A 283 13.53 -29.69 -23.83
N ALA A 284 14.61 -30.27 -24.25
CA ALA A 284 15.97 -30.03 -23.75
C ALA A 284 16.35 -28.51 -23.78
N CYS A 285 15.98 -27.81 -24.86
CA CYS A 285 16.21 -26.35 -24.98
C CYS A 285 15.45 -25.55 -23.91
N THR A 286 14.21 -25.94 -23.61
CA THR A 286 13.39 -25.29 -22.57
C THR A 286 14.00 -25.55 -21.20
N LYS A 287 14.40 -26.78 -20.89
CA LYS A 287 15.09 -27.10 -19.62
C LYS A 287 16.37 -26.29 -19.44
N GLN A 288 17.16 -26.15 -20.51
CA GLN A 288 18.39 -25.37 -20.47
C GLN A 288 18.10 -23.86 -20.25
N GLN A 289 17.07 -23.34 -20.90
CA GLN A 289 16.64 -21.96 -20.68
C GLN A 289 16.18 -21.75 -19.24
N MET A 290 15.38 -22.67 -18.66
CA MET A 290 14.95 -22.61 -17.26
C MET A 290 16.14 -22.59 -16.29
N LYS A 291 17.14 -23.43 -16.50
CA LYS A 291 18.36 -23.46 -15.69
C LYS A 291 19.13 -22.14 -15.79
N ARG A 292 19.28 -21.61 -17.01
CA ARG A 292 19.91 -20.30 -17.23
C ARG A 292 19.16 -19.18 -16.50
N VAL A 293 17.81 -19.21 -16.50
CA VAL A 293 16.99 -18.27 -15.71
C VAL A 293 17.37 -18.35 -14.22
N LEU A 294 17.45 -19.55 -13.67
CA LEU A 294 17.80 -19.74 -12.26
C LEU A 294 19.24 -19.27 -11.94
N ASP A 295 20.18 -19.49 -12.82
CA ASP A 295 21.56 -19.01 -12.68
C ASP A 295 21.65 -17.49 -12.79
N TYR A 296 20.80 -16.87 -13.61
CA TYR A 296 20.77 -15.43 -13.84
C TYR A 296 20.07 -14.65 -12.71
N PHE A 297 19.11 -15.25 -12.03
CA PHE A 297 18.35 -14.64 -10.96
C PHE A 297 19.17 -14.01 -9.82
N PRO A 298 20.33 -14.54 -9.42
CA PRO A 298 21.17 -13.88 -8.40
C PRO A 298 21.71 -12.51 -8.82
N LEU A 299 21.81 -12.24 -10.12
CA LEU A 299 22.56 -11.08 -10.67
C LEU A 299 21.67 -9.91 -11.07
N HIS A 300 20.36 -10.10 -11.26
CA HIS A 300 19.47 -9.07 -11.83
C HIS A 300 18.23 -8.80 -10.99
N SER A 301 17.80 -7.54 -11.01
CA SER A 301 16.82 -7.00 -10.07
C SER A 301 15.34 -7.19 -10.44
N SER A 302 15.02 -7.64 -11.67
CA SER A 302 13.62 -7.85 -12.07
C SER A 302 13.43 -9.04 -13.01
N GLY A 303 12.25 -9.68 -12.95
CA GLY A 303 11.87 -10.77 -13.85
C GLY A 303 11.74 -10.34 -15.31
N GLU A 304 11.44 -9.06 -15.59
CA GLU A 304 11.36 -8.52 -16.96
C GLU A 304 12.74 -8.37 -17.60
N ASP A 305 13.76 -8.03 -16.84
CA ASP A 305 15.14 -7.99 -17.36
C ASP A 305 15.64 -9.40 -17.69
N ALA A 306 15.28 -10.39 -16.87
CA ALA A 306 15.55 -11.79 -17.16
C ALA A 306 14.85 -12.25 -18.46
N LEU A 307 13.60 -11.84 -18.69
CA LEU A 307 12.87 -12.15 -19.92
C LEU A 307 13.54 -11.58 -21.16
N LYS A 308 13.96 -10.31 -21.10
CA LYS A 308 14.63 -9.63 -22.24
C LYS A 308 15.98 -10.26 -22.59
N HIS A 309 16.78 -10.57 -21.56
CA HIS A 309 18.11 -11.15 -21.76
C HIS A 309 18.08 -12.62 -22.19
N LEU A 310 17.06 -13.37 -21.79
CA LEU A 310 16.93 -14.79 -22.09
C LEU A 310 16.13 -15.04 -23.37
N GLY A 311 15.58 -13.99 -23.99
CA GLY A 311 14.74 -14.13 -25.18
C GLY A 311 13.45 -14.91 -24.90
N LEU A 312 13.00 -14.98 -23.65
CA LEU A 312 11.76 -15.65 -23.26
C LEU A 312 10.57 -14.72 -23.47
N SER A 313 9.53 -15.23 -24.10
CA SER A 313 8.24 -14.54 -24.14
C SER A 313 7.60 -14.56 -22.74
N GLN A 314 6.73 -13.58 -22.46
CA GLN A 314 5.91 -13.58 -21.23
C GLN A 314 5.10 -14.87 -21.04
N LYS A 315 4.72 -15.54 -22.13
CA LYS A 315 4.00 -16.82 -22.11
C LYS A 315 4.90 -17.95 -21.60
N GLN A 316 6.12 -18.05 -22.12
CA GLN A 316 7.10 -19.05 -21.67
C GLN A 316 7.48 -18.85 -20.20
N TRP A 317 7.65 -17.60 -19.76
CA TRP A 317 7.91 -17.28 -18.36
C TRP A 317 6.77 -17.72 -17.42
N ARG A 318 5.50 -17.51 -17.85
CA ARG A 318 4.33 -17.98 -17.08
C ARG A 318 4.23 -19.49 -17.01
N GLU A 319 4.57 -20.18 -18.10
CA GLU A 319 4.60 -21.64 -18.11
C GLU A 319 5.62 -22.15 -17.10
N VAL A 320 6.79 -21.50 -16.99
CA VAL A 320 7.80 -21.78 -15.96
C VAL A 320 7.22 -21.54 -14.56
N GLY A 321 6.62 -20.38 -14.31
CA GLY A 321 6.02 -20.05 -13.02
C GLY A 321 4.87 -21.00 -12.62
N ASN A 322 3.98 -21.31 -13.57
CA ASN A 322 2.86 -22.24 -13.34
C ASN A 322 3.32 -23.67 -13.09
N HIS A 323 4.44 -24.09 -13.68
CA HIS A 323 4.98 -25.43 -13.47
C HIS A 323 5.52 -25.62 -12.05
N PHE A 324 6.04 -24.55 -11.43
CA PHE A 324 6.55 -24.57 -10.07
C PHE A 324 5.50 -24.23 -9.00
N SER A 325 4.37 -23.66 -9.38
CA SER A 325 3.27 -23.29 -8.49
C SER A 325 2.10 -24.28 -8.46
N LYS A 326 2.14 -25.31 -9.30
CA LYS A 326 1.13 -26.38 -9.30
C LYS A 326 1.67 -27.58 -8.50
N ASN A 327 1.50 -27.52 -7.19
CA ASN A 327 1.34 -28.70 -6.33
C ASN A 327 0.65 -28.27 -5.06
#